data_34c4e33777a23a8cd1bc959cb8aa45f5
#
_entry.id   34c4e33777a23a8cd1bc959cb8aa45f5
#
_cell.length_a   1.000
_cell.length_b   1.000
_cell.length_c   1.000
_cell.angle_alpha   90.00
_cell.angle_beta   90.00
_cell.angle_gamma   90.00
#
_symmetry.space_group_name_H-M   'P 1'
#
loop_
_entity.id
_entity.type
_entity.pdbx_description
1 polymer ?
#
loop_
_entity_poly.entity_id
_entity_poly.type
_entity_poly.pdbx_seq_one_letter_code
_entity_poly.pdbx_strand_id
1 'polypeptide(L)'
;MTAFDSKTMIHEIFHPKSIAVVGARSDEKVESEGWVARLLDFGYSGKIYPINLKASEILGLKAYPSVREIPGPVDLVIFNVPFRISDKIMADCAAKGVKVAHLYTAGFSETGKEEGIKLQNEVQRIAKEAGVRVIGPNCMGLYYPKGGLTFGRLLSKRSGTVAFVSQSGASAINLVAQGNQRGIFFSKVVSYGNAIDLDSTDFIEYLASDPDTKVIAAYVEGVKDGRRYFDVIRDCTRKKPFIAIKAGVTEGGTRAAASHTAVLSGSREIWDSFFTQAGVIGVENLEELLDVVMAFVYLKRPSGRRVGIVGRGGGLGVMATDMCEKVGLKVPQFQPETQNKLEQLIPDAGTSAKNPVEPDSALTSWGTFYEEGLKAIDMDPSIDVILTHLALDVYGGAISNLEAALDEAIDVLIRLSKQLTKPLVVVLYAGGRIETIGVAIKEQNRCLEAGLPVYPNVSSAVKAISRFMTYHEFLDRVI
;
A
#
# COMPACT_ATOMS: atom_id res chain seq x y z
N MET A 1 -27.55 -11.61 -8.35
CA MET A 1 -27.07 -11.61 -6.95
C MET A 1 -27.38 -10.27 -6.32
N THR A 2 -27.93 -10.22 -5.11
CA THR A 2 -28.08 -8.98 -4.36
C THR A 2 -26.72 -8.51 -3.82
N ALA A 3 -26.55 -7.23 -3.53
CA ALA A 3 -25.28 -6.70 -2.99
C ALA A 3 -24.85 -7.36 -1.66
N PHE A 4 -25.81 -7.85 -0.89
CA PHE A 4 -25.55 -8.61 0.34
C PHE A 4 -24.92 -9.98 0.07
N ASP A 5 -25.37 -10.66 -0.98
CA ASP A 5 -24.87 -11.98 -1.41
C ASP A 5 -23.42 -11.87 -1.94
N SER A 6 -23.12 -10.78 -2.69
CA SER A 6 -21.76 -10.50 -3.20
C SER A 6 -20.72 -10.31 -2.08
N LYS A 7 -21.04 -9.55 -1.04
CA LYS A 7 -20.11 -9.30 0.09
C LYS A 7 -19.83 -10.55 0.91
N THR A 8 -20.84 -11.37 1.16
CA THR A 8 -20.69 -12.64 1.85
C THR A 8 -19.78 -13.58 1.07
N MET A 9 -19.94 -13.63 -0.24
CA MET A 9 -19.11 -14.45 -1.13
C MET A 9 -17.64 -13.97 -1.11
N ILE A 10 -17.34 -12.66 -1.22
CA ILE A 10 -15.97 -12.15 -1.14
C ILE A 10 -15.37 -12.40 0.26
N HIS A 11 -16.17 -12.32 1.32
CA HIS A 11 -15.71 -12.69 2.66
C HIS A 11 -15.24 -14.16 2.70
N GLU A 12 -16.01 -15.10 2.13
CA GLU A 12 -15.61 -16.50 2.06
C GLU A 12 -14.33 -16.71 1.24
N ILE A 13 -14.09 -15.92 0.19
CA ILE A 13 -12.86 -15.94 -0.61
C ILE A 13 -11.62 -15.66 0.24
N PHE A 14 -11.70 -14.71 1.16
CA PHE A 14 -10.59 -14.40 2.08
C PHE A 14 -10.51 -15.37 3.28
N HIS A 15 -11.56 -16.16 3.54
CA HIS A 15 -11.63 -17.08 4.67
C HIS A 15 -11.91 -18.54 4.23
N PRO A 16 -11.16 -19.09 3.26
CA PRO A 16 -11.36 -20.46 2.84
C PRO A 16 -11.00 -21.42 3.98
N LYS A 17 -11.80 -22.46 4.19
CA LYS A 17 -11.53 -23.55 5.15
C LYS A 17 -10.68 -24.65 4.54
N SER A 18 -10.60 -24.68 3.21
CA SER A 18 -9.85 -25.68 2.45
C SER A 18 -9.33 -25.08 1.14
N ILE A 19 -8.07 -25.40 0.82
CA ILE A 19 -7.38 -24.95 -0.40
C ILE A 19 -6.79 -26.18 -1.10
N ALA A 20 -7.11 -26.36 -2.38
CA ALA A 20 -6.41 -27.29 -3.24
C ALA A 20 -5.40 -26.55 -4.12
N VAL A 21 -4.20 -27.10 -4.25
CA VAL A 21 -3.10 -26.56 -5.08
C VAL A 21 -2.86 -27.49 -6.25
N VAL A 22 -3.33 -27.11 -7.43
CA VAL A 22 -3.14 -27.89 -8.66
C VAL A 22 -1.80 -27.53 -9.28
N GLY A 23 -0.97 -28.55 -9.53
CA GLY A 23 0.42 -28.38 -9.96
C GLY A 23 1.39 -28.21 -8.79
N ALA A 24 1.05 -28.74 -7.61
CA ALA A 24 1.97 -28.89 -6.50
C ALA A 24 3.14 -29.78 -6.90
N ARG A 25 4.36 -29.40 -6.59
CA ARG A 25 5.58 -30.09 -7.05
C ARG A 25 5.97 -31.20 -6.08
N SER A 26 6.35 -32.35 -6.60
CA SER A 26 6.80 -33.49 -5.78
C SER A 26 8.16 -33.26 -5.11
N ASP A 27 8.98 -32.34 -5.63
CA ASP A 27 10.27 -31.92 -5.09
C ASP A 27 10.20 -30.63 -4.26
N GLU A 28 8.99 -30.20 -3.90
CA GLU A 28 8.78 -28.99 -3.10
C GLU A 28 9.37 -29.17 -1.71
N LYS A 29 10.16 -28.18 -1.27
CA LYS A 29 10.74 -28.09 0.07
C LYS A 29 10.07 -26.98 0.86
N VAL A 30 10.15 -27.02 2.17
CA VAL A 30 9.58 -25.98 3.04
C VAL A 30 10.13 -24.60 2.69
N GLU A 31 11.39 -24.50 2.25
CA GLU A 31 12.03 -23.26 1.84
C GLU A 31 11.77 -22.88 0.38
N SER A 32 11.00 -23.69 -0.37
CA SER A 32 10.72 -23.43 -1.78
C SER A 32 9.67 -22.33 -1.98
N GLU A 33 9.60 -21.79 -3.20
CA GLU A 33 8.58 -20.82 -3.62
C GLU A 33 7.29 -21.50 -4.09
N GLY A 34 7.08 -22.78 -3.77
CA GLY A 34 5.87 -23.52 -4.08
C GLY A 34 4.66 -23.06 -3.26
N TRP A 35 3.46 -23.18 -3.82
CA TRP A 35 2.23 -22.73 -3.17
C TRP A 35 1.91 -23.49 -1.87
N VAL A 36 2.21 -24.79 -1.80
CA VAL A 36 1.99 -25.59 -0.59
C VAL A 36 2.93 -25.12 0.52
N ALA A 37 4.22 -24.94 0.19
CA ALA A 37 5.22 -24.43 1.14
C ALA A 37 4.86 -23.03 1.66
N ARG A 38 4.42 -22.13 0.76
CA ARG A 38 3.97 -20.77 1.14
C ARG A 38 2.83 -20.79 2.16
N LEU A 39 1.80 -21.59 1.92
CA LEU A 39 0.65 -21.70 2.82
C LEU A 39 1.04 -22.28 4.18
N LEU A 40 1.89 -23.30 4.20
CA LEU A 40 2.40 -23.90 5.45
C LEU A 40 3.28 -22.92 6.23
N ASP A 41 4.26 -22.30 5.56
CA ASP A 41 5.17 -21.34 6.20
C ASP A 41 4.40 -20.11 6.72
N PHE A 42 3.39 -19.65 5.98
CA PHE A 42 2.62 -18.46 6.37
C PHE A 42 1.60 -18.73 7.48
N GLY A 43 1.38 -20.02 7.84
CA GLY A 43 0.53 -20.43 8.95
C GLY A 43 -0.95 -20.53 8.59
N TYR A 44 -1.28 -20.89 7.35
CA TYR A 44 -2.66 -21.20 6.99
C TYR A 44 -3.18 -22.39 7.81
N SER A 45 -4.27 -22.20 8.54
CA SER A 45 -4.80 -23.17 9.49
C SER A 45 -5.85 -24.13 8.90
N GLY A 46 -6.32 -23.86 7.66
CA GLY A 46 -7.29 -24.71 6.96
C GLY A 46 -6.63 -25.95 6.34
N LYS A 47 -7.45 -26.77 5.69
CA LYS A 47 -6.96 -27.96 5.00
C LYS A 47 -6.28 -27.59 3.69
N ILE A 48 -5.07 -28.13 3.45
CA ILE A 48 -4.34 -28.00 2.20
C ILE A 48 -4.36 -29.35 1.48
N TYR A 49 -4.76 -29.35 0.21
CA TYR A 49 -4.82 -30.52 -0.65
C TYR A 49 -3.88 -30.34 -1.86
N PRO A 50 -2.64 -30.86 -1.79
CA PRO A 50 -1.77 -30.89 -2.97
C PRO A 50 -2.36 -31.76 -4.07
N ILE A 51 -2.37 -31.25 -5.31
CA ILE A 51 -2.79 -32.04 -6.48
C ILE A 51 -1.58 -32.30 -7.36
N ASN A 52 -1.26 -33.60 -7.50
CA ASN A 52 -0.16 -34.09 -8.32
C ASN A 52 -0.49 -35.49 -8.89
N LEU A 53 -0.20 -35.70 -10.18
CA LEU A 53 -0.50 -36.95 -10.87
C LEU A 53 0.36 -38.16 -10.44
N LYS A 54 1.52 -37.92 -9.83
CA LYS A 54 2.52 -38.96 -9.54
C LYS A 54 2.83 -39.12 -8.07
N ALA A 55 2.87 -38.01 -7.31
CA ALA A 55 3.20 -38.04 -5.90
C ALA A 55 1.95 -38.39 -5.07
N SER A 56 2.12 -39.27 -4.08
CA SER A 56 1.11 -39.61 -3.07
C SER A 56 1.16 -38.70 -1.86
N GLU A 57 2.29 -37.98 -1.68
CA GLU A 57 2.53 -37.07 -0.54
C GLU A 57 3.41 -35.91 -0.98
N ILE A 58 3.15 -34.71 -0.47
CA ILE A 58 3.95 -33.49 -0.66
C ILE A 58 4.02 -32.75 0.66
N LEU A 59 5.23 -32.49 1.18
CA LEU A 59 5.47 -31.80 2.46
C LEU A 59 4.68 -32.38 3.64
N GLY A 60 4.57 -33.71 3.73
CA GLY A 60 3.81 -34.41 4.78
C GLY A 60 2.28 -34.39 4.59
N LEU A 61 1.78 -33.81 3.49
CA LEU A 61 0.37 -33.77 3.17
C LEU A 61 0.04 -34.83 2.10
N LYS A 62 -1.05 -35.56 2.29
CA LYS A 62 -1.57 -36.48 1.27
C LYS A 62 -1.88 -35.73 -0.01
N ALA A 63 -1.31 -36.16 -1.12
CA ALA A 63 -1.60 -35.62 -2.44
C ALA A 63 -2.70 -36.45 -3.15
N TYR A 64 -3.43 -35.78 -4.02
CA TYR A 64 -4.50 -36.37 -4.80
C TYR A 64 -4.24 -36.20 -6.30
N PRO A 65 -4.65 -37.13 -7.18
CA PRO A 65 -4.41 -37.02 -8.61
C PRO A 65 -5.28 -35.95 -9.30
N SER A 66 -6.45 -35.64 -8.74
CA SER A 66 -7.36 -34.60 -9.24
C SER A 66 -8.16 -33.94 -8.13
N VAL A 67 -8.75 -32.78 -8.43
CA VAL A 67 -9.63 -32.04 -7.49
C VAL A 67 -10.88 -32.90 -7.15
N ARG A 68 -11.35 -33.71 -8.10
CA ARG A 68 -12.53 -34.61 -7.92
C ARG A 68 -12.33 -35.65 -6.83
N GLU A 69 -11.10 -36.13 -6.66
CA GLU A 69 -10.78 -37.22 -5.73
C GLU A 69 -10.55 -36.76 -4.29
N ILE A 70 -10.58 -35.47 -4.02
CA ILE A 70 -10.51 -34.95 -2.65
C ILE A 70 -11.77 -35.40 -1.88
N PRO A 71 -11.64 -35.97 -0.66
CA PRO A 71 -12.80 -36.57 0.05
C PRO A 71 -13.71 -35.55 0.75
N GLY A 72 -13.49 -34.28 0.65
CA GLY A 72 -14.30 -33.27 1.33
C GLY A 72 -14.56 -32.05 0.44
N PRO A 73 -15.26 -31.04 0.93
CA PRO A 73 -15.46 -29.80 0.19
C PRO A 73 -14.14 -29.06 -0.03
N VAL A 74 -14.08 -28.33 -1.13
CA VAL A 74 -12.94 -27.47 -1.48
C VAL A 74 -13.46 -26.05 -1.71
N ASP A 75 -13.01 -25.11 -0.88
CA ASP A 75 -13.46 -23.72 -0.98
C ASP A 75 -12.69 -22.96 -2.06
N LEU A 76 -11.36 -23.13 -2.11
CA LEU A 76 -10.47 -22.44 -3.04
C LEU A 76 -9.56 -23.44 -3.77
N VAL A 77 -9.43 -23.29 -5.08
CA VAL A 77 -8.45 -24.03 -5.89
C VAL A 77 -7.47 -23.05 -6.53
N ILE A 78 -6.17 -23.26 -6.30
CA ILE A 78 -5.10 -22.48 -6.92
C ILE A 78 -4.56 -23.26 -8.14
N PHE A 79 -4.61 -22.64 -9.33
CA PHE A 79 -4.09 -23.20 -10.58
C PHE A 79 -2.65 -22.74 -10.80
N ASN A 80 -1.71 -23.65 -10.66
CA ASN A 80 -0.28 -23.43 -10.91
C ASN A 80 0.22 -24.46 -11.94
N VAL A 81 -0.37 -24.42 -13.13
CA VAL A 81 -0.17 -25.38 -14.22
C VAL A 81 -0.06 -24.66 -15.56
N PRO A 82 0.45 -25.30 -16.63
CA PRO A 82 0.37 -24.76 -17.98
C PRO A 82 -1.08 -24.44 -18.39
N PHE A 83 -1.31 -23.28 -19.00
CA PHE A 83 -2.66 -22.79 -19.33
C PHE A 83 -3.50 -23.76 -20.15
N ARG A 84 -2.88 -24.57 -21.04
CA ARG A 84 -3.53 -25.50 -21.96
C ARG A 84 -4.39 -26.59 -21.32
N ILE A 85 -4.26 -26.79 -20.01
CA ILE A 85 -5.07 -27.80 -19.30
C ILE A 85 -6.06 -27.15 -18.32
N SER A 86 -6.17 -25.82 -18.32
CA SER A 86 -6.99 -25.10 -17.35
C SER A 86 -8.49 -25.35 -17.51
N ASP A 87 -8.98 -25.61 -18.72
CA ASP A 87 -10.37 -26.00 -19.01
C ASP A 87 -10.74 -27.33 -18.35
N LYS A 88 -9.86 -28.32 -18.42
CA LYS A 88 -10.06 -29.65 -17.80
C LYS A 88 -10.10 -29.54 -16.28
N ILE A 89 -9.18 -28.74 -15.70
CA ILE A 89 -9.13 -28.52 -14.26
C ILE A 89 -10.35 -27.73 -13.81
N MET A 90 -10.81 -26.74 -14.60
CA MET A 90 -12.04 -26.00 -14.30
C MET A 90 -13.27 -26.91 -14.34
N ALA A 91 -13.33 -27.87 -15.28
CA ALA A 91 -14.38 -28.90 -15.32
C ALA A 91 -14.34 -29.81 -14.08
N ASP A 92 -13.15 -30.13 -13.57
CA ASP A 92 -13.00 -30.88 -12.31
C ASP A 92 -13.49 -30.07 -11.12
N CYS A 93 -13.18 -28.76 -11.07
CA CYS A 93 -13.68 -27.83 -10.05
C CYS A 93 -15.21 -27.74 -10.10
N ALA A 94 -15.79 -27.62 -11.29
CA ALA A 94 -17.23 -27.58 -11.50
C ALA A 94 -17.91 -28.87 -10.97
N ALA A 95 -17.40 -30.03 -11.34
CA ALA A 95 -17.91 -31.32 -10.89
C ALA A 95 -17.79 -31.55 -9.39
N LYS A 96 -16.75 -30.95 -8.76
CA LYS A 96 -16.50 -30.99 -7.32
C LYS A 96 -17.35 -30.00 -6.52
N GLY A 97 -17.94 -29.00 -7.16
CA GLY A 97 -18.67 -27.91 -6.49
C GLY A 97 -17.74 -26.95 -5.75
N VAL A 98 -16.58 -26.66 -6.36
CA VAL A 98 -15.62 -25.68 -5.84
C VAL A 98 -16.25 -24.29 -5.86
N LYS A 99 -16.06 -23.50 -4.79
CA LYS A 99 -16.62 -22.15 -4.73
C LYS A 99 -15.81 -21.14 -5.53
N VAL A 100 -14.47 -21.22 -5.44
CA VAL A 100 -13.56 -20.23 -6.01
C VAL A 100 -12.36 -20.88 -6.67
N ALA A 101 -12.02 -20.43 -7.87
CA ALA A 101 -10.81 -20.79 -8.59
C ALA A 101 -9.91 -19.54 -8.71
N HIS A 102 -8.70 -19.65 -8.20
CA HIS A 102 -7.63 -18.65 -8.40
C HIS A 102 -6.68 -19.16 -9.49
N LEU A 103 -6.65 -18.47 -10.62
CA LEU A 103 -5.80 -18.81 -11.76
C LEU A 103 -4.51 -17.97 -11.72
N TYR A 104 -3.48 -18.50 -11.05
CA TYR A 104 -2.13 -17.92 -11.09
C TYR A 104 -1.55 -18.01 -12.50
N THR A 105 -1.92 -19.05 -13.23
CA THR A 105 -1.49 -19.34 -14.60
C THR A 105 -1.69 -18.16 -15.55
N ALA A 106 -0.66 -17.86 -16.35
CA ALA A 106 -0.67 -16.93 -17.47
C ALA A 106 -0.67 -17.68 -18.81
N GLY A 107 -0.91 -16.98 -19.92
CA GLY A 107 -0.95 -17.55 -21.29
C GLY A 107 -2.32 -17.43 -21.97
N PHE A 108 -3.21 -16.66 -21.39
CA PHE A 108 -4.58 -16.43 -21.85
C PHE A 108 -4.68 -15.18 -22.77
N SER A 109 -5.73 -14.39 -22.63
CA SER A 109 -6.00 -13.24 -23.54
C SER A 109 -4.93 -12.14 -23.48
N GLU A 110 -4.19 -12.01 -22.40
CA GLU A 110 -3.09 -11.06 -22.24
C GLU A 110 -1.95 -11.28 -23.23
N THR A 111 -1.85 -12.46 -23.82
CA THR A 111 -0.86 -12.74 -24.86
C THR A 111 -1.26 -12.26 -26.25
N GLY A 112 -2.52 -11.88 -26.45
CA GLY A 112 -3.09 -11.53 -27.75
C GLY A 112 -3.24 -12.71 -28.72
N LYS A 113 -2.88 -13.94 -28.31
CA LYS A 113 -2.94 -15.14 -29.17
C LYS A 113 -4.34 -15.74 -29.14
N GLU A 114 -4.82 -16.17 -30.32
CA GLU A 114 -6.15 -16.75 -30.46
C GLU A 114 -6.38 -17.99 -29.57
N GLU A 115 -5.36 -18.84 -29.43
CA GLU A 115 -5.42 -20.03 -28.54
C GLU A 115 -5.71 -19.61 -27.10
N GLY A 116 -5.00 -18.62 -26.56
CA GLY A 116 -5.18 -18.11 -25.20
C GLY A 116 -6.55 -17.49 -25.00
N ILE A 117 -7.03 -16.70 -25.97
CA ILE A 117 -8.35 -16.06 -25.95
C ILE A 117 -9.47 -17.13 -25.95
N LYS A 118 -9.40 -18.13 -26.82
CA LYS A 118 -10.39 -19.23 -26.88
C LYS A 118 -10.45 -20.01 -25.57
N LEU A 119 -9.29 -20.33 -25.02
CA LEU A 119 -9.22 -21.09 -23.77
C LEU A 119 -9.73 -20.27 -22.57
N GLN A 120 -9.42 -18.99 -22.52
CA GLN A 120 -9.99 -18.09 -21.50
C GLN A 120 -11.52 -18.08 -21.53
N ASN A 121 -12.10 -17.95 -22.72
CA ASN A 121 -13.55 -17.94 -22.91
C ASN A 121 -14.17 -19.27 -22.47
N GLU A 122 -13.52 -20.39 -22.77
CA GLU A 122 -13.99 -21.73 -22.36
C GLU A 122 -13.93 -21.91 -20.84
N VAL A 123 -12.82 -21.52 -20.19
CA VAL A 123 -12.67 -21.55 -18.74
C VAL A 123 -13.75 -20.68 -18.07
N GLN A 124 -13.99 -19.48 -18.60
CA GLN A 124 -15.03 -18.57 -18.09
C GLN A 124 -16.44 -19.17 -18.26
N ARG A 125 -16.72 -19.81 -19.40
CA ARG A 125 -18.00 -20.46 -19.66
C ARG A 125 -18.26 -21.59 -18.64
N ILE A 126 -17.30 -22.51 -18.47
CA ILE A 126 -17.42 -23.62 -17.53
C ILE A 126 -17.62 -23.11 -16.10
N ALA A 127 -16.83 -22.13 -15.67
CA ALA A 127 -16.93 -21.56 -14.34
C ALA A 127 -18.30 -20.92 -14.09
N LYS A 128 -18.79 -20.12 -15.05
CA LYS A 128 -20.08 -19.43 -14.97
C LYS A 128 -21.26 -20.41 -14.90
N GLU A 129 -21.27 -21.45 -15.73
CA GLU A 129 -22.32 -22.48 -15.77
C GLU A 129 -22.39 -23.28 -14.46
N ALA A 130 -21.24 -23.49 -13.81
CA ALA A 130 -21.15 -24.24 -12.56
C ALA A 130 -21.26 -23.34 -11.31
N GLY A 131 -21.30 -22.01 -11.46
CA GLY A 131 -21.32 -21.08 -10.33
C GLY A 131 -19.98 -20.96 -9.60
N VAL A 132 -18.86 -21.37 -10.21
CA VAL A 132 -17.50 -21.21 -9.68
C VAL A 132 -17.05 -19.78 -9.92
N ARG A 133 -16.66 -19.06 -8.86
CA ARG A 133 -16.12 -17.70 -9.00
C ARG A 133 -14.64 -17.76 -9.37
N VAL A 134 -14.16 -16.77 -10.12
CA VAL A 134 -12.79 -16.79 -10.65
C VAL A 134 -12.02 -15.53 -10.27
N ILE A 135 -10.82 -15.71 -9.70
CA ILE A 135 -9.80 -14.66 -9.52
C ILE A 135 -8.75 -14.87 -10.61
N GLY A 136 -8.51 -13.87 -11.42
CA GLY A 136 -7.56 -13.94 -12.54
C GLY A 136 -8.22 -14.16 -13.90
N PRO A 137 -7.53 -14.87 -14.81
CA PRO A 137 -6.18 -15.47 -14.73
C PRO A 137 -5.04 -14.45 -14.72
N ASN A 138 -3.78 -14.96 -14.77
CA ASN A 138 -2.58 -14.13 -14.84
C ASN A 138 -2.46 -13.16 -13.64
N CYS A 139 -2.57 -13.68 -12.41
CA CYS A 139 -2.58 -12.86 -11.19
C CYS A 139 -1.92 -13.56 -10.00
N MET A 140 -1.45 -12.78 -9.04
CA MET A 140 -0.87 -13.31 -7.80
C MET A 140 -1.93 -13.83 -6.81
N GLY A 141 -3.19 -13.40 -6.92
CA GLY A 141 -4.27 -13.81 -6.02
C GLY A 141 -4.24 -13.07 -4.69
N LEU A 142 -4.34 -13.80 -3.60
CA LEU A 142 -4.65 -13.26 -2.28
C LEU A 142 -3.42 -13.18 -1.35
N TYR A 143 -3.33 -12.07 -0.61
CA TYR A 143 -2.48 -11.95 0.57
C TYR A 143 -3.35 -11.44 1.72
N TYR A 144 -3.47 -12.27 2.75
CA TYR A 144 -4.24 -11.99 3.95
C TYR A 144 -3.50 -12.56 5.17
N PRO A 145 -2.62 -11.78 5.81
CA PRO A 145 -1.76 -12.26 6.90
C PRO A 145 -2.53 -12.89 8.06
N LYS A 146 -3.63 -12.27 8.48
CA LYS A 146 -4.47 -12.76 9.59
C LYS A 146 -5.08 -14.15 9.29
N GLY A 147 -5.31 -14.47 8.02
CA GLY A 147 -5.85 -15.76 7.55
C GLY A 147 -4.78 -16.73 7.05
N GLY A 148 -3.49 -16.39 7.12
CA GLY A 148 -2.43 -17.26 6.67
C GLY A 148 -2.31 -17.38 5.14
N LEU A 149 -2.91 -16.47 4.36
CA LEU A 149 -2.83 -16.48 2.90
C LEU A 149 -1.71 -15.58 2.40
N THR A 150 -0.90 -16.08 1.49
CA THR A 150 0.18 -15.31 0.88
C THR A 150 0.46 -15.73 -0.55
N PHE A 151 0.87 -14.76 -1.37
CA PHE A 151 1.42 -15.01 -2.70
C PHE A 151 2.95 -14.82 -2.76
N GLY A 152 3.60 -14.47 -1.64
CA GLY A 152 5.05 -14.31 -1.56
C GLY A 152 5.57 -14.72 -0.19
N ARG A 153 6.59 -15.57 -0.16
CA ARG A 153 7.12 -16.15 1.07
C ARG A 153 7.79 -15.13 2.01
N LEU A 154 8.49 -14.15 1.43
CA LEU A 154 9.25 -13.15 2.20
C LEU A 154 8.39 -11.95 2.65
N LEU A 155 7.08 -12.00 2.42
CA LEU A 155 6.17 -10.95 2.86
C LEU A 155 5.90 -11.07 4.37
N SER A 156 5.54 -9.95 5.01
CA SER A 156 5.30 -9.90 6.45
C SER A 156 4.07 -10.71 6.85
N LYS A 157 4.19 -11.49 7.94
CA LYS A 157 3.05 -12.16 8.59
C LYS A 157 2.23 -11.21 9.48
N ARG A 158 2.73 -10.00 9.71
CA ARG A 158 2.03 -8.98 10.48
C ARG A 158 0.84 -8.42 9.71
N SER A 159 -0.35 -8.48 10.29
CA SER A 159 -1.54 -7.84 9.75
C SER A 159 -1.58 -6.35 10.09
N GLY A 160 -2.18 -5.55 9.21
CA GLY A 160 -2.39 -4.12 9.39
C GLY A 160 -3.78 -3.68 8.97
N THR A 161 -3.91 -2.42 8.58
CA THR A 161 -5.20 -1.79 8.29
C THR A 161 -5.35 -1.30 6.86
N VAL A 162 -4.38 -1.57 5.99
CA VAL A 162 -4.39 -1.15 4.59
C VAL A 162 -4.84 -2.29 3.70
N ALA A 163 -5.81 -2.07 2.82
CA ALA A 163 -6.11 -3.01 1.75
C ALA A 163 -5.49 -2.52 0.43
N PHE A 164 -5.10 -3.45 -0.43
CA PHE A 164 -4.63 -3.13 -1.77
C PHE A 164 -5.28 -4.01 -2.83
N VAL A 165 -5.84 -3.37 -3.85
CA VAL A 165 -6.51 -4.03 -4.98
C VAL A 165 -5.72 -3.73 -6.25
N SER A 166 -5.10 -4.74 -6.87
CA SER A 166 -4.18 -4.54 -7.98
C SER A 166 -4.52 -5.38 -9.19
N GLN A 167 -4.60 -4.74 -10.34
CA GLN A 167 -4.68 -5.44 -11.63
C GLN A 167 -3.36 -6.13 -11.97
N SER A 168 -2.23 -5.53 -11.58
CA SER A 168 -0.88 -6.04 -11.81
C SER A 168 -0.38 -6.90 -10.64
N GLY A 169 0.09 -8.11 -10.94
CA GLY A 169 0.72 -9.01 -9.96
C GLY A 169 2.06 -8.46 -9.44
N ALA A 170 2.88 -7.92 -10.33
CA ALA A 170 4.18 -7.31 -9.97
C ALA A 170 3.99 -6.09 -9.06
N SER A 171 3.01 -5.23 -9.37
CA SER A 171 2.68 -4.09 -8.53
C SER A 171 2.18 -4.52 -7.15
N ALA A 172 1.43 -5.62 -7.05
CA ALA A 172 0.96 -6.16 -5.77
C ALA A 172 2.13 -6.61 -4.89
N ILE A 173 3.03 -7.42 -5.42
CA ILE A 173 4.21 -7.92 -4.67
C ILE A 173 5.13 -6.76 -4.24
N ASN A 174 5.42 -5.85 -5.17
CA ASN A 174 6.33 -4.74 -4.91
C ASN A 174 5.78 -3.78 -3.86
N LEU A 175 4.49 -3.43 -3.97
CA LEU A 175 3.86 -2.54 -2.99
C LEU A 175 3.85 -3.15 -1.59
N VAL A 176 3.50 -4.44 -1.47
CA VAL A 176 3.48 -5.12 -0.17
C VAL A 176 4.87 -5.19 0.42
N ALA A 177 5.88 -5.57 -0.36
CA ALA A 177 7.26 -5.68 0.10
C ALA A 177 7.82 -4.33 0.57
N GLN A 178 7.67 -3.28 -0.25
CA GLN A 178 8.13 -1.93 0.09
C GLN A 178 7.32 -1.34 1.26
N GLY A 179 6.00 -1.54 1.27
CA GLY A 179 5.15 -1.09 2.37
C GLY A 179 5.56 -1.69 3.71
N ASN A 180 5.84 -3.01 3.74
CA ASN A 180 6.30 -3.69 4.95
C ASN A 180 7.61 -3.11 5.49
N GLN A 181 8.55 -2.75 4.59
CA GLN A 181 9.82 -2.09 4.98
C GLN A 181 9.60 -0.68 5.52
N ARG A 182 8.51 -0.02 5.14
CA ARG A 182 8.12 1.31 5.60
C ARG A 182 7.11 1.28 6.76
N GLY A 183 6.91 0.11 7.39
CA GLY A 183 5.99 -0.07 8.51
C GLY A 183 4.52 -0.12 8.12
N ILE A 184 4.19 -0.10 6.83
CA ILE A 184 2.82 -0.24 6.34
C ILE A 184 2.50 -1.73 6.25
N PHE A 185 1.53 -2.18 7.06
CA PHE A 185 1.06 -3.55 7.05
C PHE A 185 -0.36 -3.63 6.50
N PHE A 186 -0.64 -4.76 5.85
CA PHE A 186 -1.87 -4.89 5.08
C PHE A 186 -2.89 -5.76 5.82
N SER A 187 -4.16 -5.35 5.72
CA SER A 187 -5.30 -6.18 6.12
C SER A 187 -5.53 -7.28 5.07
N LYS A 188 -5.72 -6.87 3.84
CA LYS A 188 -5.98 -7.75 2.69
C LYS A 188 -5.40 -7.16 1.43
N VAL A 189 -4.81 -8.01 0.58
CA VAL A 189 -4.39 -7.61 -0.77
C VAL A 189 -4.92 -8.61 -1.77
N VAL A 190 -5.38 -8.13 -2.90
CA VAL A 190 -5.77 -8.97 -4.02
C VAL A 190 -5.14 -8.48 -5.32
N SER A 191 -4.49 -9.40 -6.02
CA SER A 191 -4.13 -9.22 -7.42
C SER A 191 -5.11 -10.02 -8.26
N TYR A 192 -5.76 -9.37 -9.23
CA TYR A 192 -6.88 -9.98 -9.96
C TYR A 192 -6.65 -10.15 -11.48
N GLY A 193 -5.52 -9.68 -12.02
CA GLY A 193 -5.06 -9.95 -13.40
C GLY A 193 -6.08 -9.60 -14.49
N ASN A 194 -6.37 -10.56 -15.39
CA ASN A 194 -7.29 -10.37 -16.52
C ASN A 194 -8.76 -10.17 -16.11
N ALA A 195 -9.11 -10.48 -14.85
CA ALA A 195 -10.44 -10.25 -14.28
C ALA A 195 -11.60 -10.87 -15.11
N ILE A 196 -11.52 -12.14 -15.47
CA ILE A 196 -12.58 -12.73 -16.33
C ILE A 196 -13.95 -12.84 -15.62
N ASP A 197 -13.96 -12.86 -14.28
CA ASP A 197 -15.17 -12.85 -13.44
C ASP A 197 -15.08 -11.73 -12.41
N LEU A 198 -14.40 -11.95 -11.28
CA LEU A 198 -14.23 -10.96 -10.23
C LEU A 198 -13.25 -9.86 -10.65
N ASP A 199 -13.60 -8.61 -10.37
CA ASP A 199 -12.78 -7.44 -10.69
C ASP A 199 -12.56 -6.52 -9.48
N SER A 200 -11.91 -5.38 -9.69
CA SER A 200 -11.65 -4.39 -8.65
C SER A 200 -12.92 -3.92 -7.94
N THR A 201 -14.03 -3.78 -8.66
CA THR A 201 -15.29 -3.28 -8.12
C THR A 201 -15.83 -4.20 -7.02
N ASP A 202 -15.80 -5.51 -7.25
CA ASP A 202 -16.27 -6.51 -6.29
C ASP A 202 -15.45 -6.48 -5.00
N PHE A 203 -14.13 -6.43 -5.13
CA PHE A 203 -13.24 -6.41 -3.97
C PHE A 203 -13.34 -5.08 -3.19
N ILE A 204 -13.41 -3.93 -3.87
CA ILE A 204 -13.52 -2.63 -3.21
C ILE A 204 -14.86 -2.51 -2.49
N GLU A 205 -15.96 -2.99 -3.06
CA GLU A 205 -17.28 -2.99 -2.42
C GLU A 205 -17.26 -3.76 -1.08
N TYR A 206 -16.59 -4.90 -1.03
CA TYR A 206 -16.37 -5.66 0.19
C TYR A 206 -15.47 -4.90 1.18
N LEU A 207 -14.30 -4.44 0.74
CA LEU A 207 -13.29 -3.77 1.58
C LEU A 207 -13.80 -2.46 2.18
N ALA A 208 -14.70 -1.76 1.49
CA ALA A 208 -15.35 -0.56 2.02
C ALA A 208 -16.15 -0.83 3.31
N SER A 209 -16.58 -2.07 3.52
CA SER A 209 -17.33 -2.52 4.71
C SER A 209 -16.51 -3.39 5.68
N ASP A 210 -15.30 -3.78 5.28
CA ASP A 210 -14.43 -4.66 6.08
C ASP A 210 -13.90 -3.95 7.33
N PRO A 211 -14.16 -4.44 8.56
CA PRO A 211 -13.74 -3.76 9.79
C PRO A 211 -12.23 -3.76 10.00
N ASP A 212 -11.50 -4.72 9.44
CA ASP A 212 -10.04 -4.79 9.53
C ASP A 212 -9.35 -3.75 8.63
N THR A 213 -10.06 -3.20 7.64
CA THR A 213 -9.51 -2.26 6.65
C THR A 213 -9.89 -0.82 7.01
N LYS A 214 -8.90 0.09 7.09
CA LYS A 214 -9.10 1.53 7.30
C LYS A 214 -8.76 2.38 6.07
N VAL A 215 -7.82 1.92 5.25
CA VAL A 215 -7.34 2.60 4.05
C VAL A 215 -7.40 1.62 2.88
N ILE A 216 -7.89 2.05 1.74
CA ILE A 216 -7.91 1.24 0.53
C ILE A 216 -7.01 1.89 -0.52
N ALA A 217 -6.06 1.13 -1.03
CA ALA A 217 -5.20 1.52 -2.14
C ALA A 217 -5.52 0.69 -3.39
N ALA A 218 -5.33 1.24 -4.58
CA ALA A 218 -5.58 0.54 -5.82
C ALA A 218 -4.57 0.86 -6.93
N TYR A 219 -4.29 -0.15 -7.76
CA TYR A 219 -3.62 -0.01 -9.06
C TYR A 219 -4.57 -0.50 -10.16
N VAL A 220 -5.00 0.40 -11.03
CA VAL A 220 -6.06 0.15 -12.01
C VAL A 220 -5.59 0.51 -13.41
N GLU A 221 -5.67 -0.43 -14.35
CA GLU A 221 -5.39 -0.21 -15.78
C GLU A 221 -6.68 0.12 -16.55
N GLY A 222 -7.80 -0.47 -16.14
CA GLY A 222 -9.13 -0.22 -16.69
C GLY A 222 -10.23 -0.91 -15.90
N VAL A 223 -11.48 -0.59 -16.22
CA VAL A 223 -12.67 -1.17 -15.58
C VAL A 223 -13.67 -1.61 -16.63
N LYS A 224 -14.47 -2.64 -16.33
CA LYS A 224 -15.47 -3.20 -17.25
C LYS A 224 -16.77 -2.41 -17.24
N ASP A 225 -17.23 -2.06 -16.06
CA ASP A 225 -18.46 -1.28 -15.84
C ASP A 225 -18.11 0.02 -15.10
N GLY A 226 -17.90 1.08 -15.87
CA GLY A 226 -17.51 2.38 -15.33
C GLY A 226 -18.59 3.00 -14.43
N ARG A 227 -19.88 2.72 -14.67
CA ARG A 227 -20.98 3.25 -13.87
C ARG A 227 -21.00 2.61 -12.49
N ARG A 228 -20.99 1.27 -12.43
CA ARG A 228 -20.93 0.52 -11.17
C ARG A 228 -19.67 0.88 -10.39
N TYR A 229 -18.52 0.97 -11.08
CA TYR A 229 -17.25 1.36 -10.46
C TYR A 229 -17.35 2.74 -9.81
N PHE A 230 -17.92 3.74 -10.51
CA PHE A 230 -18.10 5.08 -9.97
C PHE A 230 -18.97 5.07 -8.69
N ASP A 231 -20.10 4.39 -8.72
CA ASP A 231 -21.02 4.35 -7.58
C ASP A 231 -20.38 3.66 -6.37
N VAL A 232 -19.68 2.53 -6.57
CA VAL A 232 -18.96 1.81 -5.50
C VAL A 232 -17.82 2.65 -4.91
N ILE A 233 -17.02 3.32 -5.76
CA ILE A 233 -15.91 4.15 -5.27
C ILE A 233 -16.43 5.36 -4.51
N ARG A 234 -17.46 6.05 -5.00
CA ARG A 234 -18.08 7.19 -4.32
C ARG A 234 -18.62 6.79 -2.93
N ASP A 235 -19.23 5.61 -2.82
CA ASP A 235 -19.71 5.10 -1.54
C ASP A 235 -18.57 4.66 -0.61
N CYS A 236 -17.47 4.17 -1.18
CA CYS A 236 -16.25 3.82 -0.46
C CYS A 236 -15.57 5.07 0.13
N THR A 237 -15.33 6.09 -0.69
CA THR A 237 -14.59 7.31 -0.27
C THR A 237 -15.28 8.10 0.84
N ARG A 238 -16.60 7.98 0.99
CA ARG A 238 -17.34 8.55 2.12
C ARG A 238 -17.09 7.82 3.45
N LYS A 239 -16.56 6.59 3.41
CA LYS A 239 -16.33 5.74 4.58
C LYS A 239 -14.84 5.59 4.89
N LYS A 240 -14.02 5.48 3.85
CA LYS A 240 -12.59 5.18 3.94
C LYS A 240 -11.83 5.92 2.85
N PRO A 241 -10.61 6.40 3.12
CA PRO A 241 -9.77 6.96 2.07
C PRO A 241 -9.47 5.90 1.00
N PHE A 242 -9.59 6.31 -0.24
CA PHE A 242 -9.30 5.51 -1.42
C PHE A 242 -8.21 6.20 -2.25
N ILE A 243 -7.04 5.57 -2.31
CA ILE A 243 -5.85 6.09 -2.99
C ILE A 243 -5.62 5.23 -4.24
N ALA A 244 -5.53 5.85 -5.42
CA ALA A 244 -5.43 5.08 -6.65
C ALA A 244 -4.36 5.58 -7.61
N ILE A 245 -3.65 4.63 -8.21
CA ILE A 245 -2.85 4.80 -9.42
C ILE A 245 -3.73 4.38 -10.59
N LYS A 246 -3.94 5.30 -11.54
CA LYS A 246 -4.47 4.95 -12.85
C LYS A 246 -3.31 4.81 -13.83
N ALA A 247 -3.03 3.59 -14.23
CA ALA A 247 -2.02 3.30 -15.25
C ALA A 247 -2.60 3.38 -16.68
N GLY A 248 -1.74 3.62 -17.67
CA GLY A 248 -2.17 3.72 -19.07
C GLY A 248 -2.90 5.01 -19.40
N VAL A 249 -2.49 6.15 -18.82
CA VAL A 249 -3.10 7.47 -19.04
C VAL A 249 -2.44 8.28 -20.19
N THR A 250 -1.28 7.85 -20.66
CA THR A 250 -0.59 8.44 -21.82
C THR A 250 -0.80 7.56 -23.04
N GLU A 251 -0.60 8.10 -24.24
CA GLU A 251 -0.73 7.34 -25.48
C GLU A 251 0.14 6.06 -25.48
N GLY A 252 1.40 6.18 -25.08
CA GLY A 252 2.31 5.03 -24.93
C GLY A 252 1.87 4.07 -23.86
N GLY A 253 1.42 4.58 -22.69
CA GLY A 253 0.88 3.81 -21.60
C GLY A 253 -0.42 3.08 -21.97
N THR A 254 -1.30 3.72 -22.74
CA THR A 254 -2.54 3.10 -23.27
C THR A 254 -2.23 1.92 -24.18
N ARG A 255 -1.27 2.08 -25.12
CA ARG A 255 -0.84 0.96 -25.97
C ARG A 255 -0.23 -0.19 -25.14
N ALA A 256 0.58 0.12 -24.14
CA ALA A 256 1.16 -0.88 -23.24
C ALA A 256 0.07 -1.61 -22.42
N ALA A 257 -0.87 -0.89 -21.83
CA ALA A 257 -1.98 -1.48 -21.06
C ALA A 257 -2.89 -2.34 -21.94
N ALA A 258 -3.24 -1.88 -23.15
CA ALA A 258 -4.06 -2.64 -24.09
C ALA A 258 -3.37 -3.95 -24.53
N SER A 259 -2.04 -3.94 -24.69
CA SER A 259 -1.26 -5.15 -24.99
C SER A 259 -1.18 -6.12 -23.80
N HIS A 260 -1.37 -5.63 -22.57
CA HIS A 260 -1.21 -6.42 -21.35
C HIS A 260 -2.53 -6.99 -20.79
N THR A 261 -3.64 -6.27 -20.92
CA THR A 261 -4.90 -6.66 -20.24
C THR A 261 -6.14 -6.66 -21.13
N ALA A 262 -6.00 -6.28 -22.42
CA ALA A 262 -7.11 -6.17 -23.38
C ALA A 262 -8.29 -5.26 -22.92
N VAL A 263 -8.08 -4.38 -21.96
CA VAL A 263 -9.08 -3.45 -21.42
C VAL A 263 -8.84 -2.05 -21.97
N LEU A 264 -9.93 -1.34 -22.34
CA LEU A 264 -9.83 0.07 -22.74
C LEU A 264 -9.51 0.93 -21.51
N SER A 265 -8.38 1.65 -21.60
CA SER A 265 -7.87 2.44 -20.46
C SER A 265 -8.65 3.73 -20.20
N GLY A 266 -9.40 4.25 -21.17
CA GLY A 266 -10.07 5.56 -21.10
C GLY A 266 -9.09 6.76 -21.22
N SER A 267 -9.62 7.99 -21.42
CA SER A 267 -8.77 9.18 -21.47
C SER A 267 -8.40 9.68 -20.07
N ARG A 268 -7.29 10.41 -19.97
CA ARG A 268 -6.81 11.01 -18.71
C ARG A 268 -7.86 11.95 -18.12
N GLU A 269 -8.48 12.78 -18.95
CA GLU A 269 -9.46 13.79 -18.51
C GLU A 269 -10.70 13.14 -17.87
N ILE A 270 -11.14 11.99 -18.40
CA ILE A 270 -12.24 11.23 -17.82
C ILE A 270 -11.85 10.71 -16.44
N TRP A 271 -10.65 10.15 -16.28
CA TRP A 271 -10.19 9.63 -15.01
C TRP A 271 -9.93 10.73 -13.98
N ASP A 272 -9.37 11.87 -14.38
CA ASP A 272 -9.16 13.02 -13.49
C ASP A 272 -10.51 13.58 -13.00
N SER A 273 -11.50 13.68 -13.90
CA SER A 273 -12.86 14.08 -13.55
C SER A 273 -13.53 13.07 -12.61
N PHE A 274 -13.38 11.77 -12.88
CA PHE A 274 -13.85 10.69 -12.02
C PHE A 274 -13.24 10.79 -10.64
N PHE A 275 -11.91 10.92 -10.52
CA PHE A 275 -11.22 11.03 -9.24
C PHE A 275 -11.73 12.20 -8.41
N THR A 276 -11.89 13.35 -9.05
CA THR A 276 -12.40 14.56 -8.40
C THR A 276 -13.84 14.36 -7.89
N GLN A 277 -14.74 13.82 -8.71
CA GLN A 277 -16.15 13.63 -8.36
C GLN A 277 -16.36 12.53 -7.33
N ALA A 278 -15.60 11.47 -7.40
CA ALA A 278 -15.70 10.34 -6.47
C ALA A 278 -14.88 10.52 -5.18
N GLY A 279 -14.10 11.59 -5.03
CA GLY A 279 -13.26 11.84 -3.86
C GLY A 279 -12.05 10.90 -3.77
N VAL A 280 -11.56 10.41 -4.91
CA VAL A 280 -10.38 9.56 -5.00
C VAL A 280 -9.11 10.38 -4.85
N ILE A 281 -8.15 9.87 -4.10
CA ILE A 281 -6.82 10.43 -3.99
C ILE A 281 -5.96 9.84 -5.12
N GLY A 282 -5.86 10.57 -6.24
CA GLY A 282 -5.01 10.16 -7.36
C GLY A 282 -3.52 10.35 -7.05
N VAL A 283 -2.71 9.34 -7.39
CA VAL A 283 -1.24 9.38 -7.26
C VAL A 283 -0.58 8.83 -8.53
N GLU A 284 0.69 9.19 -8.77
CA GLU A 284 1.35 8.91 -10.04
C GLU A 284 2.13 7.59 -10.06
N ASN A 285 2.64 7.13 -8.92
CA ASN A 285 3.50 5.95 -8.80
C ASN A 285 3.34 5.25 -7.45
N LEU A 286 3.99 4.09 -7.30
CA LEU A 286 3.90 3.26 -6.08
C LEU A 286 4.54 3.94 -4.87
N GLU A 287 5.61 4.71 -5.05
CA GLU A 287 6.27 5.45 -3.99
C GLU A 287 5.34 6.53 -3.42
N GLU A 288 4.73 7.35 -4.28
CA GLU A 288 3.75 8.36 -3.85
C GLU A 288 2.53 7.70 -3.19
N LEU A 289 2.08 6.54 -3.70
CA LEU A 289 0.99 5.79 -3.07
C LEU A 289 1.35 5.39 -1.64
N LEU A 290 2.55 4.85 -1.41
CA LEU A 290 3.02 4.49 -0.06
C LEU A 290 3.19 5.72 0.83
N ASP A 291 3.70 6.85 0.31
CA ASP A 291 3.83 8.10 1.04
C ASP A 291 2.47 8.60 1.55
N VAL A 292 1.45 8.57 0.69
CA VAL A 292 0.09 8.99 1.04
C VAL A 292 -0.56 8.00 2.01
N VAL A 293 -0.44 6.68 1.76
CA VAL A 293 -0.94 5.64 2.68
C VAL A 293 -0.34 5.81 4.07
N MET A 294 0.97 6.12 4.17
CA MET A 294 1.65 6.36 5.45
C MET A 294 1.02 7.52 6.22
N ALA A 295 0.64 8.61 5.53
CA ALA A 295 -0.08 9.71 6.16
C ALA A 295 -1.40 9.25 6.79
N PHE A 296 -2.20 8.43 6.09
CA PHE A 296 -3.47 7.90 6.62
C PHE A 296 -3.31 6.85 7.72
N VAL A 297 -2.19 6.15 7.78
CA VAL A 297 -1.93 5.15 8.83
C VAL A 297 -1.45 5.81 10.12
N TYR A 298 -0.63 6.87 10.02
CA TYR A 298 0.12 7.38 11.15
C TYR A 298 -0.21 8.82 11.57
N LEU A 299 -0.63 9.69 10.65
CA LEU A 299 -0.90 11.08 11.01
C LEU A 299 -2.25 11.26 11.70
N LYS A 300 -2.26 12.10 12.71
CA LYS A 300 -3.49 12.71 13.21
C LYS A 300 -3.99 13.73 12.16
N ARG A 301 -5.30 13.91 12.05
CA ARG A 301 -5.86 14.93 11.16
C ARG A 301 -5.44 16.33 11.65
N PRO A 302 -4.75 17.13 10.81
CA PRO A 302 -4.45 18.53 11.13
C PRO A 302 -5.72 19.39 11.13
N SER A 303 -5.67 20.51 11.86
CA SER A 303 -6.76 21.50 11.85
C SER A 303 -6.82 22.35 10.58
N GLY A 304 -5.72 22.38 9.79
CA GLY A 304 -5.61 23.15 8.56
C GLY A 304 -4.33 22.85 7.80
N ARG A 305 -3.96 23.73 6.87
CA ARG A 305 -2.86 23.56 5.91
C ARG A 305 -1.60 24.35 6.25
N ARG A 306 -1.49 24.93 7.46
CA ARG A 306 -0.39 25.82 7.86
C ARG A 306 0.74 25.00 8.48
N VAL A 307 1.92 25.05 7.90
CA VAL A 307 3.07 24.21 8.25
C VAL A 307 4.14 25.03 8.97
N GLY A 308 4.56 24.58 10.13
CA GLY A 308 5.78 25.03 10.79
C GLY A 308 6.92 24.11 10.38
N ILE A 309 7.98 24.67 9.78
CA ILE A 309 9.12 23.91 9.27
C ILE A 309 10.31 24.11 10.20
N VAL A 310 10.95 23.02 10.60
CA VAL A 310 12.16 23.00 11.42
C VAL A 310 13.21 22.11 10.76
N GLY A 311 14.40 22.61 10.53
CA GLY A 311 15.46 21.79 9.98
C GLY A 311 16.72 22.58 9.65
N ARG A 312 17.84 21.87 9.41
CA ARG A 312 19.13 22.48 9.08
C ARG A 312 19.27 22.77 7.60
N GLY A 313 19.98 23.87 7.33
CA GLY A 313 20.37 24.32 6.01
C GLY A 313 19.36 25.30 5.41
N GLY A 314 19.69 26.59 5.44
CA GLY A 314 18.79 27.65 4.97
C GLY A 314 18.26 27.42 3.56
N GLY A 315 19.10 26.95 2.67
CA GLY A 315 18.68 26.60 1.31
C GLY A 315 17.64 25.46 1.27
N LEU A 316 17.72 24.48 2.16
CA LEU A 316 16.72 23.41 2.29
C LEU A 316 15.41 23.94 2.85
N GLY A 317 15.45 24.86 3.82
CA GLY A 317 14.27 25.54 4.36
C GLY A 317 13.53 26.34 3.30
N VAL A 318 14.24 27.10 2.47
CA VAL A 318 13.65 27.85 1.34
C VAL A 318 12.97 26.89 0.34
N MET A 319 13.68 25.83 -0.07
CA MET A 319 13.11 24.84 -0.98
C MET A 319 11.89 24.12 -0.36
N ALA A 320 11.92 23.82 0.94
CA ALA A 320 10.81 23.19 1.63
C ALA A 320 9.57 24.10 1.64
N THR A 321 9.76 25.41 1.85
CA THR A 321 8.68 26.41 1.77
C THR A 321 8.06 26.43 0.38
N ASP A 322 8.88 26.52 -0.67
CA ASP A 322 8.40 26.46 -2.07
C ASP A 322 7.62 25.18 -2.37
N MET A 323 8.12 24.03 -1.90
CA MET A 323 7.45 22.73 -2.08
C MET A 323 6.09 22.70 -1.36
N CYS A 324 5.99 23.24 -0.14
CA CYS A 324 4.74 23.38 0.59
C CYS A 324 3.72 24.21 -0.21
N GLU A 325 4.12 25.39 -0.64
CA GLU A 325 3.20 26.32 -1.30
C GLU A 325 2.72 25.81 -2.68
N LYS A 326 3.61 25.16 -3.44
CA LYS A 326 3.26 24.53 -4.74
C LYS A 326 2.18 23.46 -4.63
N VAL A 327 2.04 22.79 -3.47
CA VAL A 327 0.99 21.77 -3.27
C VAL A 327 -0.20 22.30 -2.44
N GLY A 328 -0.28 23.63 -2.23
CA GLY A 328 -1.39 24.29 -1.55
C GLY A 328 -1.33 24.25 -0.02
N LEU A 329 -0.18 23.90 0.56
CA LEU A 329 0.11 24.16 1.96
C LEU A 329 0.56 25.62 2.15
N LYS A 330 0.59 26.13 3.38
CA LYS A 330 1.01 27.49 3.72
C LYS A 330 2.12 27.45 4.75
N VAL A 331 3.07 28.36 4.65
CA VAL A 331 4.19 28.52 5.61
C VAL A 331 4.14 29.93 6.21
N PRO A 332 3.19 30.19 7.15
CA PRO A 332 3.05 31.52 7.75
C PRO A 332 4.19 31.81 8.71
N GLN A 333 4.44 33.09 9.01
CA GLN A 333 5.31 33.48 10.12
C GLN A 333 4.69 33.08 11.46
N PHE A 334 5.54 32.71 12.42
CA PHE A 334 5.10 32.42 13.78
C PHE A 334 4.56 33.67 14.47
N GLN A 335 3.73 33.45 15.49
CA GLN A 335 3.34 34.54 16.39
C GLN A 335 4.57 35.07 17.14
N PRO A 336 4.60 36.38 17.54
CA PRO A 336 5.74 36.98 18.22
C PRO A 336 6.19 36.23 19.48
N GLU A 337 5.26 35.65 20.23
CA GLU A 337 5.56 34.85 21.42
C GLU A 337 6.37 33.60 21.09
N THR A 338 5.96 32.86 20.05
CA THR A 338 6.69 31.67 19.56
C THR A 338 8.06 32.06 19.02
N GLN A 339 8.12 33.11 18.20
CA GLN A 339 9.39 33.59 17.66
C GLN A 339 10.38 33.99 18.76
N ASN A 340 9.95 34.76 19.78
CA ASN A 340 10.81 35.15 20.91
C ASN A 340 11.34 33.94 21.69
N LYS A 341 10.54 32.88 21.88
CA LYS A 341 11.01 31.65 22.50
C LYS A 341 12.06 30.93 21.65
N LEU A 342 11.86 30.87 20.34
CA LEU A 342 12.83 30.28 19.42
C LEU A 342 14.13 31.07 19.37
N GLU A 343 14.09 32.39 19.37
CA GLU A 343 15.27 33.28 19.44
C GLU A 343 16.12 33.06 20.70
N GLN A 344 15.51 32.69 21.82
CA GLN A 344 16.24 32.36 23.05
C GLN A 344 16.95 30.98 22.99
N LEU A 345 16.50 30.09 22.12
CA LEU A 345 17.05 28.75 21.94
C LEU A 345 18.12 28.65 20.85
N ILE A 346 18.20 29.68 20.00
CA ILE A 346 19.04 29.67 18.79
C ILE A 346 20.09 30.77 18.92
N PRO A 347 21.42 30.49 18.74
CA PRO A 347 22.46 31.48 18.73
C PRO A 347 22.28 32.51 17.60
N ASP A 348 22.83 33.75 17.82
CA ASP A 348 22.61 34.90 16.95
C ASP A 348 23.23 34.82 15.54
N ALA A 349 24.12 33.86 15.27
CA ALA A 349 24.88 33.80 14.01
C ALA A 349 24.54 32.59 13.17
N GLY A 350 24.15 32.83 11.92
CA GLY A 350 23.94 31.75 10.91
C GLY A 350 22.67 30.94 11.08
N THR A 351 21.67 31.48 11.77
CA THR A 351 20.43 30.79 12.16
C THR A 351 19.19 31.62 11.87
N SER A 352 18.01 30.99 11.93
CA SER A 352 16.73 31.67 11.77
C SER A 352 15.71 31.12 12.77
N ALA A 353 15.13 32.01 13.56
CA ALA A 353 13.98 31.72 14.43
C ALA A 353 12.65 31.98 13.73
N LYS A 354 12.67 32.38 12.46
CA LYS A 354 11.48 32.57 11.62
C LYS A 354 11.05 31.23 11.04
N ASN A 355 9.82 31.13 10.53
CA ASN A 355 9.39 29.97 9.78
C ASN A 355 9.85 30.07 8.31
N PRO A 356 10.73 29.20 7.83
CA PRO A 356 11.35 28.00 8.43
C PRO A 356 12.36 28.32 9.55
N VAL A 357 12.35 27.48 10.61
CA VAL A 357 13.35 27.56 11.69
C VAL A 357 14.61 26.84 11.26
N GLU A 358 15.75 27.54 11.38
CA GLU A 358 17.07 26.96 11.10
C GLU A 358 17.92 26.97 12.36
N PRO A 359 18.02 25.86 13.10
CA PRO A 359 18.92 25.77 14.25
C PRO A 359 20.39 25.65 13.82
N ASP A 360 21.29 26.16 14.67
CA ASP A 360 22.73 26.19 14.38
C ASP A 360 23.34 24.80 14.16
N SER A 361 24.39 24.80 13.34
CA SER A 361 25.26 23.65 13.11
C SER A 361 26.07 23.24 14.34
N ALA A 362 26.33 24.14 15.23
CA ALA A 362 27.14 23.97 16.44
C ALA A 362 26.30 23.60 17.68
N LEU A 363 25.02 23.25 17.51
CA LEU A 363 24.19 22.80 18.63
C LEU A 363 24.84 21.64 19.36
N THR A 364 25.24 21.90 20.58
CA THR A 364 25.78 20.88 21.50
C THR A 364 24.70 20.00 22.09
N SER A 365 23.42 20.33 21.91
CA SER A 365 22.25 19.57 22.36
C SER A 365 21.08 19.76 21.42
N TRP A 366 20.95 18.85 20.48
CA TRP A 366 19.79 18.71 19.58
C TRP A 366 18.51 18.38 20.36
N GLY A 367 18.66 17.56 21.38
CA GLY A 367 17.53 17.14 22.20
C GLY A 367 16.84 18.35 22.87
N THR A 368 17.60 19.27 23.47
CA THR A 368 17.03 20.46 24.13
C THR A 368 16.31 21.37 23.12
N PHE A 369 16.94 21.63 21.96
CA PHE A 369 16.33 22.49 20.95
C PHE A 369 15.02 21.85 20.42
N TYR A 370 15.03 20.58 20.03
CA TYR A 370 13.81 19.92 19.54
C TYR A 370 12.74 19.89 20.62
N GLU A 371 13.09 19.61 21.86
CA GLU A 371 12.09 19.56 22.93
C GLU A 371 11.39 20.92 23.15
N GLU A 372 12.13 21.97 23.38
CA GLU A 372 11.54 23.26 23.69
C GLU A 372 11.01 23.98 22.43
N GLY A 373 11.72 23.90 21.30
CA GLY A 373 11.32 24.54 20.06
C GLY A 373 10.05 23.94 19.46
N LEU A 374 9.95 22.60 19.40
CA LEU A 374 8.75 21.94 18.86
C LEU A 374 7.53 22.16 19.78
N LYS A 375 7.71 22.20 21.11
CA LYS A 375 6.63 22.56 22.05
C LYS A 375 6.16 24.00 21.83
N ALA A 376 7.07 24.94 21.59
CA ALA A 376 6.71 26.32 21.28
C ALA A 376 5.89 26.42 19.98
N ILE A 377 6.29 25.70 18.94
CA ILE A 377 5.57 25.65 17.65
C ILE A 377 4.22 24.93 17.79
N ASP A 378 4.12 23.89 18.65
CA ASP A 378 2.86 23.20 18.93
C ASP A 378 1.82 24.13 19.55
N MET A 379 2.24 25.09 20.35
CA MET A 379 1.36 26.08 20.97
C MET A 379 0.98 27.25 20.03
N ASP A 380 1.66 27.40 18.89
CA ASP A 380 1.44 28.52 17.98
C ASP A 380 0.11 28.35 17.21
N PRO A 381 -0.87 29.26 17.37
CA PRO A 381 -2.17 29.14 16.71
C PRO A 381 -2.12 29.36 15.20
N SER A 382 -1.00 29.87 14.64
CA SER A 382 -0.81 30.05 13.21
C SER A 382 -0.36 28.77 12.50
N ILE A 383 -0.07 27.68 13.23
CA ILE A 383 0.46 26.42 12.70
C ILE A 383 -0.55 25.27 12.93
N ASP A 384 -0.66 24.38 11.95
CA ASP A 384 -1.54 23.21 11.99
C ASP A 384 -0.76 21.88 11.94
N VAL A 385 0.44 21.90 11.31
CA VAL A 385 1.31 20.73 11.11
C VAL A 385 2.75 21.14 11.38
N ILE A 386 3.50 20.27 12.03
CA ILE A 386 4.94 20.46 12.24
C ILE A 386 5.68 19.50 11.31
N LEU A 387 6.57 20.04 10.46
CA LEU A 387 7.46 19.28 9.59
C LEU A 387 8.89 19.51 10.05
N THR A 388 9.59 18.44 10.43
CA THR A 388 11.02 18.50 10.73
C THR A 388 11.81 17.69 9.72
N HIS A 389 12.94 18.27 9.25
CA HIS A 389 13.84 17.55 8.35
C HIS A 389 15.24 17.42 8.92
N LEU A 390 15.76 16.21 8.88
CA LEU A 390 17.09 15.80 9.29
C LEU A 390 17.89 15.40 8.03
N ALA A 391 18.83 16.23 7.62
CA ALA A 391 19.66 16.00 6.43
C ALA A 391 21.03 15.43 6.85
N LEU A 392 21.20 14.13 6.75
CA LEU A 392 22.40 13.42 7.25
C LEU A 392 23.67 13.75 6.46
N ASP A 393 23.58 14.08 5.19
CA ASP A 393 24.73 14.42 4.36
C ASP A 393 25.44 15.71 4.80
N VAL A 394 24.68 16.68 5.30
CA VAL A 394 25.21 17.95 5.79
C VAL A 394 26.05 17.77 7.05
N TYR A 395 25.86 16.65 7.76
CA TYR A 395 26.52 16.38 9.04
C TYR A 395 27.72 15.43 8.93
N GLY A 396 27.76 14.57 7.93
CA GLY A 396 28.75 13.48 7.81
C GLY A 396 30.22 13.90 7.72
N GLY A 397 30.50 15.20 7.56
CA GLY A 397 31.87 15.73 7.59
C GLY A 397 32.22 16.56 8.83
N ALA A 398 31.24 16.99 9.63
CA ALA A 398 31.43 17.96 10.73
C ALA A 398 31.21 17.35 12.14
N ILE A 399 30.65 16.15 12.25
CA ILE A 399 30.31 15.55 13.56
C ILE A 399 31.00 14.19 13.70
N SER A 400 31.96 14.13 14.60
CA SER A 400 32.67 12.89 14.99
C SER A 400 31.74 11.84 15.65
N ASN A 401 30.48 12.18 15.95
CA ASN A 401 29.47 11.34 16.59
C ASN A 401 28.07 11.56 16.00
N LEU A 402 27.95 11.54 14.66
CA LEU A 402 26.68 11.73 13.97
C LEU A 402 25.59 10.76 14.46
N GLU A 403 25.95 9.50 14.67
CA GLU A 403 24.99 8.49 15.09
C GLU A 403 24.42 8.79 16.48
N ALA A 404 25.25 9.15 17.46
CA ALA A 404 24.79 9.47 18.80
C ALA A 404 23.92 10.73 18.85
N ALA A 405 24.28 11.77 18.07
CA ALA A 405 23.48 13.00 17.98
C ALA A 405 22.11 12.76 17.31
N LEU A 406 22.09 11.87 16.31
CA LEU A 406 20.83 11.49 15.64
C LEU A 406 19.98 10.61 16.55
N ASP A 407 20.55 9.65 17.26
CA ASP A 407 19.87 8.83 18.26
C ASP A 407 19.14 9.71 19.29
N GLU A 408 19.84 10.72 19.84
CA GLU A 408 19.25 11.69 20.80
C GLU A 408 18.08 12.46 20.17
N ALA A 409 18.28 12.99 18.95
CA ALA A 409 17.24 13.74 18.26
C ALA A 409 15.99 12.87 17.99
N ILE A 410 16.18 11.66 17.52
CA ILE A 410 15.10 10.71 17.23
C ILE A 410 14.36 10.30 18.51
N ASP A 411 15.06 10.05 19.63
CA ASP A 411 14.43 9.78 20.92
C ASP A 411 13.49 10.90 21.36
N VAL A 412 13.93 12.15 21.19
CA VAL A 412 13.10 13.31 21.49
C VAL A 412 11.90 13.39 20.55
N LEU A 413 12.09 13.22 19.24
CA LEU A 413 11.01 13.27 18.26
C LEU A 413 9.96 12.17 18.50
N ILE A 414 10.38 10.94 18.81
CA ILE A 414 9.50 9.83 19.19
C ILE A 414 8.69 10.16 20.45
N ARG A 415 9.33 10.73 21.47
CA ARG A 415 8.62 11.14 22.69
C ARG A 415 7.63 12.26 22.41
N LEU A 416 8.04 13.30 21.70
CA LEU A 416 7.21 14.45 21.36
C LEU A 416 6.03 14.09 20.46
N SER A 417 6.18 13.15 19.52
CA SER A 417 5.08 12.72 18.65
C SER A 417 3.85 12.26 19.41
N LYS A 418 4.04 11.77 20.67
CA LYS A 418 2.96 11.32 21.56
C LYS A 418 2.39 12.44 22.43
N GLN A 419 3.14 13.55 22.61
CA GLN A 419 2.78 14.66 23.50
C GLN A 419 2.18 15.83 22.74
N LEU A 420 2.69 16.11 21.52
CA LEU A 420 2.24 17.23 20.70
C LEU A 420 0.77 17.07 20.28
N THR A 421 0.07 18.19 20.26
CA THR A 421 -1.32 18.27 19.80
C THR A 421 -1.39 18.25 18.29
N LYS A 422 -0.45 18.89 17.61
CA LYS A 422 -0.32 18.93 16.16
C LYS A 422 0.42 17.70 15.63
N PRO A 423 0.08 17.20 14.43
CA PRO A 423 0.83 16.12 13.82
C PRO A 423 2.26 16.54 13.54
N LEU A 424 3.20 15.67 13.93
CA LEU A 424 4.62 15.77 13.66
C LEU A 424 4.98 14.87 12.48
N VAL A 425 5.57 15.47 11.44
CA VAL A 425 6.07 14.79 10.24
C VAL A 425 7.58 14.87 10.21
N VAL A 426 8.25 13.72 10.16
CA VAL A 426 9.69 13.61 10.13
C VAL A 426 10.17 13.29 8.73
N VAL A 427 11.11 14.07 8.22
CA VAL A 427 11.86 13.80 7.00
C VAL A 427 13.27 13.42 7.37
N LEU A 428 13.70 12.24 7.01
CA LEU A 428 15.04 11.75 7.24
C LEU A 428 15.74 11.58 5.88
N TYR A 429 16.51 12.57 5.48
CA TYR A 429 17.21 12.57 4.22
C TYR A 429 18.59 11.93 4.36
N ALA A 430 18.74 10.71 3.85
CA ALA A 430 19.98 9.94 3.96
C ALA A 430 21.10 10.46 3.07
N GLY A 431 20.78 11.25 2.03
CA GLY A 431 21.74 11.61 0.99
C GLY A 431 22.19 10.44 0.14
N GLY A 432 23.34 10.56 -0.50
CA GLY A 432 23.89 9.54 -1.39
C GLY A 432 25.05 8.72 -0.80
N ARG A 433 25.39 8.89 0.46
CA ARG A 433 26.53 8.19 1.10
C ARG A 433 26.08 6.85 1.69
N ILE A 434 26.85 5.79 1.44
CA ILE A 434 26.55 4.44 1.93
C ILE A 434 26.49 4.40 3.47
N GLU A 435 27.39 5.13 4.13
CA GLU A 435 27.49 5.20 5.58
C GLU A 435 26.22 5.81 6.22
N THR A 436 25.67 6.85 5.61
CA THR A 436 24.47 7.52 6.12
C THR A 436 23.19 6.74 5.83
N ILE A 437 23.14 5.93 4.78
CA ILE A 437 21.98 5.09 4.43
C ILE A 437 21.71 4.06 5.54
N GLY A 438 22.74 3.37 6.06
CA GLY A 438 22.59 2.39 7.14
C GLY A 438 22.00 3.03 8.41
N VAL A 439 22.51 4.19 8.80
CA VAL A 439 22.03 4.97 9.96
C VAL A 439 20.59 5.42 9.72
N ALA A 440 20.26 5.94 8.53
CA ALA A 440 18.91 6.37 8.20
C ALA A 440 17.88 5.21 8.29
N ILE A 441 18.23 4.03 7.81
CA ILE A 441 17.35 2.84 7.89
C ILE A 441 17.12 2.45 9.35
N LYS A 442 18.16 2.45 10.19
CA LYS A 442 18.05 2.16 11.61
C LYS A 442 17.07 3.11 12.29
N GLU A 443 17.24 4.41 12.09
CA GLU A 443 16.42 5.43 12.72
C GLU A 443 14.99 5.47 12.16
N GLN A 444 14.82 5.23 10.87
CA GLN A 444 13.51 5.05 10.26
C GLN A 444 12.74 3.91 10.93
N ASN A 445 13.37 2.76 11.15
CA ASN A 445 12.72 1.62 11.81
C ASN A 445 12.30 1.96 13.24
N ARG A 446 13.13 2.66 14.02
CA ARG A 446 12.77 3.13 15.38
C ARG A 446 11.55 4.05 15.36
N CYS A 447 11.52 5.01 14.45
CA CYS A 447 10.36 5.91 14.28
C CYS A 447 9.09 5.14 13.92
N LEU A 448 9.18 4.20 12.97
CA LEU A 448 8.04 3.40 12.54
C LEU A 448 7.49 2.50 13.66
N GLU A 449 8.36 1.88 14.45
CA GLU A 449 7.96 1.08 15.64
C GLU A 449 7.24 1.94 16.67
N ALA A 450 7.66 3.20 16.80
CA ALA A 450 7.03 4.18 17.69
C ALA A 450 5.71 4.78 17.14
N GLY A 451 5.37 4.52 15.87
CA GLY A 451 4.20 5.08 15.19
C GLY A 451 4.40 6.50 14.65
N LEU A 452 5.64 6.90 14.43
CA LEU A 452 6.00 8.21 13.87
C LEU A 452 6.30 8.07 12.36
N PRO A 453 5.55 8.74 11.47
CA PRO A 453 5.81 8.67 10.03
C PRO A 453 7.13 9.33 9.65
N VAL A 454 7.93 8.63 8.84
CA VAL A 454 9.22 9.12 8.34
C VAL A 454 9.22 9.09 6.81
N TYR A 455 9.53 10.21 6.22
CA TYR A 455 9.60 10.40 4.77
C TYR A 455 11.04 10.51 4.28
N PRO A 456 11.36 10.00 3.08
CA PRO A 456 12.74 10.03 2.55
C PRO A 456 13.19 11.44 2.10
N ASN A 457 12.25 12.32 1.84
CA ASN A 457 12.51 13.70 1.42
C ASN A 457 11.29 14.60 1.66
N VAL A 458 11.50 15.91 1.61
CA VAL A 458 10.46 16.92 1.85
C VAL A 458 9.36 16.86 0.80
N SER A 459 9.69 16.61 -0.48
CA SER A 459 8.69 16.53 -1.55
C SER A 459 7.66 15.43 -1.29
N SER A 460 8.10 14.24 -0.86
CA SER A 460 7.24 13.14 -0.45
C SER A 460 6.33 13.54 0.72
N ALA A 461 6.90 14.13 1.76
CA ALA A 461 6.16 14.54 2.95
C ALA A 461 5.05 15.57 2.63
N VAL A 462 5.40 16.65 1.92
CA VAL A 462 4.44 17.74 1.66
C VAL A 462 3.32 17.30 0.69
N LYS A 463 3.62 16.45 -0.31
CA LYS A 463 2.61 15.86 -1.17
C LYS A 463 1.65 14.97 -0.37
N ALA A 464 2.19 14.11 0.51
CA ALA A 464 1.38 13.23 1.35
C ALA A 464 0.46 14.04 2.29
N ILE A 465 0.98 15.06 2.97
CA ILE A 465 0.18 15.97 3.81
C ILE A 465 -0.91 16.66 2.99
N SER A 466 -0.58 17.20 1.82
CA SER A 466 -1.55 17.89 0.97
C SER A 466 -2.68 16.95 0.51
N ARG A 467 -2.36 15.73 0.05
CA ARG A 467 -3.34 14.72 -0.34
C ARG A 467 -4.22 14.27 0.84
N PHE A 468 -3.61 14.09 2.00
CA PHE A 468 -4.32 13.77 3.24
C PHE A 468 -5.34 14.85 3.60
N MET A 469 -4.95 16.13 3.55
CA MET A 469 -5.84 17.26 3.80
C MET A 469 -6.96 17.37 2.76
N THR A 470 -6.64 17.19 1.48
CA THR A 470 -7.63 17.24 0.38
C THR A 470 -8.76 16.23 0.60
N TYR A 471 -8.44 15.01 1.06
CA TYR A 471 -9.46 14.01 1.39
C TYR A 471 -10.34 14.45 2.57
N HIS A 472 -9.76 14.98 3.63
CA HIS A 472 -10.53 15.45 4.78
C HIS A 472 -11.44 16.64 4.43
N GLU A 473 -10.97 17.56 3.61
CA GLU A 473 -11.79 18.66 3.08
C GLU A 473 -12.91 18.18 2.14
N PHE A 474 -12.67 17.09 1.41
CA PHE A 474 -13.72 16.43 0.64
C PHE A 474 -14.80 15.87 1.58
N LEU A 475 -14.42 15.16 2.63
CA LEU A 475 -15.37 14.63 3.63
C LEU A 475 -16.19 15.74 4.27
N ASP A 476 -15.57 16.85 4.68
CA ASP A 476 -16.25 17.99 5.30
C ASP A 476 -17.31 18.64 4.38
N ARG A 477 -17.20 18.44 3.06
CA ARG A 477 -18.15 18.97 2.07
C ARG A 477 -19.30 18.00 1.76
N VAL A 478 -19.12 16.71 1.95
CA VAL A 478 -20.06 15.67 1.50
C VAL A 478 -20.78 14.96 2.64
N ILE A 479 -20.31 15.11 3.87
CA ILE A 479 -20.93 14.64 5.11
C ILE A 479 -21.49 15.84 5.88
#